data_9be6f4a928bf6ee28e8e9a00fbc93521
#
_entry.id   9be6f4a928bf6ee28e8e9a00fbc93521
#
_cell.length_a   1.000
_cell.length_b   1.000
_cell.length_c   1.000
_cell.angle_alpha   90.00
_cell.angle_beta   90.00
_cell.angle_gamma   90.00
#
_symmetry.space_group_name_H-M   'P 1'
#
loop_
_entity.id
_entity.type
_entity.pdbx_description
1 polymer ?
#
loop_
_entity_poly.entity_id
_entity_poly.type
_entity_poly.pdbx_seq_one_letter_code
_entity_poly.pdbx_strand_id
1 'polypeptide(L)'
;KKLFSPLLVATIFTTFIPFVPSVYAQDGQDPRDNNKCEQNAQTLTSTSGGKYKPRPWEEREIRIELRKSDQCKANWVKADVPKGTFLYLQDKYGQIYVGYTTQVNGWNYGDMMNYRTPFSACAKIPDGREECTSIVGN
;
A
#
# COMPACT_ATOMS: atom_id res chain seq x y z
N LYS A 1 3.56 -24.25 73.51
CA LYS A 1 2.57 -23.73 72.53
C LYS A 1 3.30 -23.48 71.20
N LYS A 2 3.00 -24.26 70.17
CA LYS A 2 3.49 -24.00 68.81
C LYS A 2 2.50 -23.08 68.13
N LEU A 3 2.94 -21.89 67.78
CA LEU A 3 2.22 -20.95 66.93
C LEU A 3 2.39 -21.38 65.50
N PHE A 4 1.32 -21.86 64.86
CA PHE A 4 1.26 -22.07 63.42
C PHE A 4 1.00 -20.72 62.75
N SER A 5 2.01 -20.23 62.04
CA SER A 5 1.86 -19.08 61.15
C SER A 5 1.26 -19.58 59.82
N PRO A 6 0.12 -19.09 59.35
CA PRO A 6 -0.37 -19.49 58.02
C PRO A 6 0.50 -18.82 56.96
N LEU A 7 1.15 -19.66 56.16
CA LEU A 7 1.81 -19.19 54.92
C LEU A 7 0.72 -18.67 53.99
N LEU A 8 0.72 -17.37 53.77
CA LEU A 8 -0.06 -16.74 52.69
C LEU A 8 0.62 -17.11 51.37
N VAL A 9 0.04 -18.08 50.66
CA VAL A 9 0.43 -18.35 49.27
C VAL A 9 -0.21 -17.27 48.42
N ALA A 10 0.57 -16.27 48.06
CA ALA A 10 0.16 -15.29 47.05
C ALA A 10 0.17 -15.95 45.65
N THR A 11 -1.02 -16.28 45.18
CA THR A 11 -1.18 -16.77 43.79
C THR A 11 -1.05 -15.57 42.87
N ILE A 12 0.09 -15.45 42.20
CA ILE A 12 0.31 -14.44 41.16
C ILE A 12 -0.44 -14.92 39.91
N PHE A 13 -1.59 -14.32 39.62
CA PHE A 13 -2.25 -14.48 38.32
C PHE A 13 -1.48 -13.65 37.30
N THR A 14 -0.61 -14.30 36.54
CA THR A 14 -0.05 -13.73 35.32
C THR A 14 -1.16 -13.70 34.27
N THR A 15 -1.79 -12.56 34.09
CA THR A 15 -2.69 -12.34 32.96
C THR A 15 -1.86 -12.30 31.70
N PHE A 16 -1.87 -13.39 30.92
CA PHE A 16 -1.40 -13.38 29.54
C PHE A 16 -2.33 -12.49 28.75
N ILE A 17 -1.88 -11.26 28.39
CA ILE A 17 -2.53 -10.47 27.37
C ILE A 17 -2.08 -11.05 26.04
N PRO A 18 -2.99 -11.66 25.22
CA PRO A 18 -2.57 -12.15 23.91
C PRO A 18 -2.12 -10.96 23.09
N PHE A 19 -0.84 -10.99 22.66
CA PHE A 19 -0.32 -10.02 21.72
C PHE A 19 -1.01 -10.31 20.37
N VAL A 20 -2.02 -9.50 20.04
CA VAL A 20 -2.59 -9.51 18.68
C VAL A 20 -1.64 -8.67 17.83
N PRO A 21 -0.85 -9.28 16.92
CA PRO A 21 -0.05 -8.49 16.01
C PRO A 21 -1.00 -7.58 15.24
N SER A 22 -0.77 -6.28 15.28
CA SER A 22 -1.51 -5.35 14.43
C SER A 22 -1.26 -5.78 12.99
N VAL A 23 -2.35 -6.11 12.25
CA VAL A 23 -2.29 -6.52 10.86
C VAL A 23 -2.04 -5.25 10.02
N TYR A 24 -0.84 -4.72 10.11
CA TYR A 24 -0.36 -3.75 9.15
C TYR A 24 0.23 -4.53 7.99
N ALA A 25 -0.17 -4.17 6.75
CA ALA A 25 0.54 -4.63 5.58
C ALA A 25 2.02 -4.29 5.76
N GLN A 26 2.89 -5.24 5.46
CA GLN A 26 4.31 -4.98 5.45
C GLN A 26 4.62 -4.04 4.28
N ASP A 27 5.30 -2.94 4.57
CA ASP A 27 5.73 -2.00 3.56
C ASP A 27 6.58 -2.70 2.49
N GLY A 28 6.34 -2.39 1.23
CA GLY A 28 7.05 -2.97 0.11
C GLY A 28 6.50 -4.30 -0.41
N GLN A 29 5.37 -4.80 0.12
CA GLN A 29 4.72 -6.01 -0.41
C GLN A 29 3.75 -5.71 -1.54
N ASP A 30 3.59 -6.67 -2.45
CA ASP A 30 2.57 -6.62 -3.52
C ASP A 30 1.17 -6.78 -2.90
N PRO A 31 0.22 -5.87 -3.20
CA PRO A 31 -1.13 -5.92 -2.65
C PRO A 31 -1.94 -7.14 -3.11
N ARG A 32 -1.48 -7.86 -4.12
CA ARG A 32 -2.14 -9.06 -4.65
C ARG A 32 -1.68 -10.35 -3.98
N ASP A 33 -0.62 -10.29 -3.19
CA ASP A 33 -0.04 -11.44 -2.51
C ASP A 33 -0.90 -11.92 -1.32
N ASN A 34 -0.36 -12.74 -0.46
CA ASN A 34 -1.00 -13.58 0.56
C ASN A 34 -2.12 -12.92 1.38
N ASN A 35 -2.10 -11.62 1.55
CA ASN A 35 -3.10 -10.90 2.34
C ASN A 35 -4.32 -10.43 1.52
N LYS A 36 -4.32 -10.65 0.21
CA LYS A 36 -5.42 -10.30 -0.71
C LYS A 36 -5.94 -8.86 -0.53
N CYS A 37 -5.03 -7.93 -0.28
CA CYS A 37 -5.37 -6.55 0.01
C CYS A 37 -6.11 -5.87 -1.16
N GLU A 38 -5.75 -6.21 -2.39
CA GLU A 38 -6.40 -5.67 -3.60
C GLU A 38 -7.88 -6.07 -3.71
N GLN A 39 -8.28 -7.24 -3.21
CA GLN A 39 -9.67 -7.71 -3.31
C GLN A 39 -10.65 -6.83 -2.53
N ASN A 40 -10.23 -6.25 -1.42
CA ASN A 40 -11.03 -5.40 -0.56
C ASN A 40 -10.65 -3.92 -0.69
N ALA A 41 -9.92 -3.57 -1.75
CA ALA A 41 -9.46 -2.22 -1.95
C ALA A 41 -10.48 -1.34 -2.67
N GLN A 42 -10.35 -0.04 -2.43
CA GLN A 42 -11.10 0.99 -3.13
C GLN A 42 -10.15 2.03 -3.72
N THR A 43 -10.58 2.67 -4.79
CA THR A 43 -9.86 3.79 -5.37
C THR A 43 -10.25 5.08 -4.66
N LEU A 44 -9.26 5.77 -4.06
CA LEU A 44 -9.47 7.06 -3.41
C LEU A 44 -9.53 8.20 -4.42
N THR A 45 -8.65 8.17 -5.39
CA THR A 45 -8.54 9.18 -6.44
C THR A 45 -7.83 8.59 -7.66
N SER A 46 -8.04 9.18 -8.80
CA SER A 46 -7.41 8.77 -10.06
C SER A 46 -7.09 9.96 -10.94
N THR A 47 -6.16 9.77 -11.88
CA THR A 47 -5.84 10.75 -12.93
C THR A 47 -5.51 10.04 -14.23
N SER A 48 -5.57 10.77 -15.35
CA SER A 48 -5.13 10.33 -16.67
C SER A 48 -3.77 10.93 -17.00
N GLY A 49 -2.88 10.16 -17.56
CA GLY A 49 -1.56 10.58 -18.04
C GLY A 49 -1.47 10.69 -19.57
N GLY A 50 -2.61 10.78 -20.25
CA GLY A 50 -2.67 10.74 -21.71
C GLY A 50 -2.83 9.31 -22.23
N LYS A 51 -2.22 9.03 -23.36
CA LYS A 51 -2.36 7.74 -24.05
C LYS A 51 -1.01 7.10 -24.35
N TYR A 52 -1.01 5.79 -24.56
CA TYR A 52 0.14 5.03 -25.03
C TYR A 52 -0.30 3.89 -25.97
N LYS A 53 0.64 3.34 -26.73
CA LYS A 53 0.39 2.24 -27.66
C LYS A 53 1.15 0.99 -27.19
N PRO A 54 0.48 0.02 -26.54
CA PRO A 54 1.11 -1.26 -26.19
C PRO A 54 1.46 -2.07 -27.44
N ARG A 55 0.73 -1.83 -28.54
CA ARG A 55 0.94 -2.39 -29.89
C ARG A 55 0.70 -1.30 -30.94
N PRO A 56 1.26 -1.40 -32.15
CA PRO A 56 1.07 -0.37 -33.19
C PRO A 56 -0.40 -0.06 -33.53
N TRP A 57 -1.29 -1.02 -33.37
CA TRP A 57 -2.73 -0.91 -33.69
C TRP A 57 -3.62 -0.70 -32.47
N GLU A 58 -3.08 -0.68 -31.25
CA GLU A 58 -3.82 -0.52 -30.02
C GLU A 58 -3.41 0.77 -29.31
N GLU A 59 -4.41 1.59 -28.96
CA GLU A 59 -4.22 2.79 -28.14
C GLU A 59 -4.95 2.61 -26.83
N ARG A 60 -4.28 2.87 -25.71
CA ARG A 60 -4.84 2.81 -24.37
C ARG A 60 -4.63 4.13 -23.63
N GLU A 61 -5.58 4.49 -22.78
CA GLU A 61 -5.42 5.61 -21.85
C GLU A 61 -4.50 5.22 -20.70
N ILE A 62 -3.53 6.07 -20.38
CA ILE A 62 -2.77 5.97 -19.14
C ILE A 62 -3.68 6.37 -17.99
N ARG A 63 -3.90 5.46 -17.07
CA ARG A 63 -4.72 5.68 -15.90
C ARG A 63 -3.93 5.37 -14.63
N ILE A 64 -3.96 6.27 -13.67
CA ILE A 64 -3.23 6.13 -12.40
C ILE A 64 -4.24 6.26 -11.28
N GLU A 65 -4.26 5.31 -10.37
CA GLU A 65 -5.17 5.23 -9.24
C GLU A 65 -4.41 5.11 -7.93
N LEU A 66 -4.81 5.90 -6.94
CA LEU A 66 -4.42 5.69 -5.55
C LEU A 66 -5.40 4.71 -4.92
N ARG A 67 -4.90 3.54 -4.55
CA ARG A 67 -5.68 2.49 -3.93
C ARG A 67 -5.51 2.49 -2.41
N LYS A 68 -6.55 2.02 -1.73
CA LYS A 68 -6.59 1.89 -0.28
C LYS A 68 -7.24 0.57 0.13
N SER A 69 -6.68 -0.09 1.12
CA SER A 69 -7.32 -1.18 1.85
C SER A 69 -7.37 -0.85 3.34
N ASP A 70 -8.56 -0.77 3.91
CA ASP A 70 -8.71 -0.60 5.36
C ASP A 70 -8.34 -1.88 6.11
N GLN A 71 -8.56 -3.04 5.50
CA GLN A 71 -8.16 -4.33 6.07
C GLN A 71 -6.64 -4.42 6.23
N CYS A 72 -5.90 -4.00 5.20
CA CYS A 72 -4.43 -4.03 5.19
C CYS A 72 -3.80 -2.74 5.72
N LYS A 73 -4.58 -1.70 5.96
CA LYS A 73 -4.12 -0.36 6.42
C LYS A 73 -3.00 0.19 5.53
N ALA A 74 -3.21 0.10 4.22
CA ALA A 74 -2.20 0.42 3.23
C ALA A 74 -2.75 1.18 2.02
N ASN A 75 -1.86 1.93 1.37
CA ASN A 75 -2.04 2.51 0.05
C ASN A 75 -1.07 1.89 -0.95
N TRP A 76 -1.42 1.92 -2.21
CA TRP A 76 -0.54 1.59 -3.34
C TRP A 76 -1.03 2.24 -4.62
N VAL A 77 -0.17 2.20 -5.64
CA VAL A 77 -0.50 2.64 -6.98
C VAL A 77 -1.06 1.47 -7.78
N LYS A 78 -2.18 1.67 -8.46
CA LYS A 78 -2.67 0.80 -9.54
C LYS A 78 -2.70 1.64 -10.81
N ALA A 79 -2.04 1.18 -11.88
CA ALA A 79 -1.95 1.97 -13.08
C ALA A 79 -1.97 1.14 -14.36
N ASP A 80 -2.69 1.64 -15.38
CA ASP A 80 -2.63 1.15 -16.75
C ASP A 80 -1.58 1.99 -17.49
N VAL A 81 -0.40 1.42 -17.70
CA VAL A 81 0.79 2.13 -18.16
C VAL A 81 1.67 1.24 -19.05
N PRO A 82 2.56 1.84 -19.87
CA PRO A 82 3.54 1.06 -20.62
C PRO A 82 4.57 0.41 -19.68
N LYS A 83 5.12 -0.70 -20.15
CA LYS A 83 6.28 -1.35 -19.52
C LYS A 83 7.41 -0.34 -19.31
N GLY A 84 8.10 -0.44 -18.17
CA GLY A 84 9.20 0.45 -17.81
C GLY A 84 8.77 1.74 -17.12
N THR A 85 7.48 1.88 -16.79
CA THR A 85 6.98 3.01 -16.00
C THR A 85 7.38 2.84 -14.54
N PHE A 86 7.86 3.92 -13.93
CA PHE A 86 8.18 3.94 -12.50
C PHE A 86 6.95 4.42 -11.71
N LEU A 87 6.39 3.50 -10.91
CA LEU A 87 5.25 3.76 -10.01
C LEU A 87 5.76 4.04 -8.60
N TYR A 88 5.21 5.04 -7.95
CA TYR A 88 5.59 5.40 -6.58
C TYR A 88 4.47 6.14 -5.85
N LEU A 89 4.53 6.10 -4.53
CA LEU A 89 3.74 6.97 -3.67
C LEU A 89 4.59 8.18 -3.28
N GLN A 90 3.95 9.34 -3.15
CA GLN A 90 4.61 10.57 -2.77
C GLN A 90 3.81 11.29 -1.68
N ASP A 91 4.48 11.77 -0.64
CA ASP A 91 3.86 12.58 0.41
C ASP A 91 3.84 14.06 0.03
N LYS A 92 3.25 14.89 0.89
CA LYS A 92 3.14 16.35 0.66
C LYS A 92 4.49 17.08 0.64
N TYR A 93 5.56 16.44 1.11
CA TYR A 93 6.92 17.00 1.11
C TYR A 93 7.75 16.58 -0.10
N GLY A 94 7.17 15.78 -1.01
CA GLY A 94 7.86 15.26 -2.18
C GLY A 94 8.68 14.01 -1.91
N GLN A 95 8.60 13.41 -0.72
CA GLN A 95 9.27 12.15 -0.41
C GLN A 95 8.61 11.01 -1.16
N ILE A 96 9.45 10.20 -1.82
CA ILE A 96 9.05 9.02 -2.60
C ILE A 96 9.12 7.77 -1.73
N TYR A 97 8.10 6.91 -1.86
CA TYR A 97 7.99 5.64 -1.16
C TYR A 97 7.67 4.50 -2.13
N VAL A 98 8.20 3.33 -1.83
CA VAL A 98 7.86 2.05 -2.47
C VAL A 98 7.88 2.10 -4.00
N GLY A 99 8.95 2.64 -4.59
CA GLY A 99 9.12 2.71 -6.03
C GLY A 99 9.16 1.33 -6.69
N TYR A 100 8.45 1.18 -7.80
CA TYR A 100 8.38 -0.06 -8.59
C TYR A 100 8.41 0.25 -10.08
N THR A 101 9.29 -0.42 -10.81
CA THR A 101 9.33 -0.32 -12.28
C THR A 101 8.50 -1.43 -12.92
N THR A 102 7.50 -1.05 -13.71
CA THR A 102 6.57 -2.00 -14.33
C THR A 102 7.26 -2.91 -15.33
N GLN A 103 6.86 -4.20 -15.32
CA GLN A 103 7.45 -5.25 -16.15
C GLN A 103 6.60 -5.59 -17.38
N VAL A 104 5.36 -5.10 -17.44
CA VAL A 104 4.41 -5.39 -18.53
C VAL A 104 3.65 -4.11 -18.92
N ASN A 105 3.15 -4.09 -20.17
CA ASN A 105 2.15 -3.11 -20.58
C ASN A 105 0.79 -3.44 -19.95
N GLY A 106 0.01 -2.43 -19.63
CA GLY A 106 -1.33 -2.60 -19.10
C GLY A 106 -1.40 -2.34 -17.58
N TRP A 107 -2.31 -3.02 -16.91
CA TRP A 107 -2.50 -2.84 -15.48
C TRP A 107 -1.34 -3.40 -14.67
N ASN A 108 -0.77 -2.54 -13.86
CA ASN A 108 0.32 -2.83 -12.94
C ASN A 108 -0.06 -2.36 -11.54
N TYR A 109 0.57 -2.98 -10.53
CA TYR A 109 0.38 -2.67 -9.13
C TYR A 109 1.72 -2.33 -8.52
N GLY A 110 1.80 -1.15 -7.90
CA GLY A 110 2.95 -0.79 -7.06
C GLY A 110 2.90 -1.52 -5.73
N ASP A 111 3.99 -1.42 -4.99
CA ASP A 111 4.09 -2.01 -3.66
C ASP A 111 3.31 -1.19 -2.63
N MET A 112 2.88 -1.86 -1.58
CA MET A 112 2.11 -1.24 -0.49
C MET A 112 3.00 -0.42 0.43
N MET A 113 2.42 0.66 0.95
CA MET A 113 2.92 1.43 2.07
C MET A 113 1.83 1.60 3.13
N ASN A 114 2.17 1.54 4.41
CA ASN A 114 1.19 1.84 5.45
C ASN A 114 0.58 3.25 5.21
N TYR A 115 -0.72 3.40 5.51
CA TYR A 115 -1.46 4.61 5.16
C TYR A 115 -1.55 5.66 6.28
N ARG A 116 -0.57 5.66 7.20
CA ARG A 116 -0.48 6.66 8.29
C ARG A 116 -0.27 8.07 7.77
N THR A 117 0.39 8.18 6.62
CA THR A 117 0.66 9.44 5.92
C THR A 117 -0.21 9.50 4.66
N PRO A 118 -0.83 10.66 4.34
CA PRO A 118 -1.52 10.84 3.08
C PRO A 118 -0.55 10.82 1.90
N PHE A 119 -0.96 10.15 0.81
CA PHE A 119 -0.15 10.02 -0.40
C PHE A 119 -0.88 10.50 -1.65
N SER A 120 -0.09 10.85 -2.67
CA SER A 120 -0.48 10.80 -4.07
C SER A 120 0.11 9.54 -4.72
N ALA A 121 -0.60 8.98 -5.72
CA ALA A 121 -0.08 7.93 -6.57
C ALA A 121 0.52 8.56 -7.83
N CYS A 122 1.77 8.23 -8.13
CA CYS A 122 2.53 8.80 -9.21
C CYS A 122 3.05 7.76 -10.19
N ALA A 123 3.19 8.16 -11.44
CA ALA A 123 3.80 7.37 -12.50
C ALA A 123 4.72 8.23 -13.36
N LYS A 124 5.95 7.78 -13.52
CA LYS A 124 6.91 8.35 -14.48
C LYS A 124 7.02 7.42 -15.67
N ILE A 125 6.49 7.90 -16.79
CA ILE A 125 6.44 7.15 -18.05
C ILE A 125 7.83 7.14 -18.71
N PRO A 126 8.22 6.08 -19.44
CA PRO A 126 9.52 6.04 -20.09
C PRO A 126 9.82 7.18 -21.06
N ASP A 127 8.79 7.81 -21.65
CA ASP A 127 8.94 8.97 -22.53
C ASP A 127 9.17 10.31 -21.81
N GLY A 128 9.23 10.29 -20.46
CA GLY A 128 9.49 11.47 -19.63
C GLY A 128 8.26 12.14 -19.04
N ARG A 129 7.05 11.74 -19.45
CA ARG A 129 5.81 12.23 -18.80
C ARG A 129 5.76 11.74 -17.36
N GLU A 130 5.29 12.59 -16.47
CA GLU A 130 5.09 12.24 -15.05
C GLU A 130 3.75 12.80 -14.57
N GLU A 131 2.94 11.96 -13.99
CA GLU A 131 1.62 12.30 -13.50
C GLU A 131 1.41 11.76 -12.09
N CYS A 132 0.80 12.58 -11.25
CA CYS A 132 0.40 12.23 -9.89
C CYS A 132 -1.08 12.52 -9.67
N THR A 133 -1.74 11.68 -8.91
CA THR A 133 -3.08 11.98 -8.37
C THR A 133 -2.97 13.11 -7.34
N SER A 134 -4.11 13.68 -6.95
CA SER A 134 -4.15 14.51 -5.75
C SER A 134 -3.76 13.71 -4.51
N ILE A 135 -3.25 14.41 -3.48
CA ILE A 135 -2.99 13.81 -2.17
C ILE A 135 -4.33 13.64 -1.46
N VAL A 136 -4.61 12.43 -1.00
CA VAL A 136 -5.85 12.10 -0.27
C VAL A 136 -5.48 11.35 0.99
N GLY A 137 -6.03 11.82 2.12
CA GLY A 137 -5.96 11.11 3.40
C GLY A 137 -6.94 9.94 3.47
N ASN A 138 -6.68 9.03 4.40
CA ASN A 138 -7.46 7.81 4.63
C ASN A 138 -8.50 7.97 5.74
#